data_b4be1ec6e88ff726014864f625d525a9
#
_entry.id   b4be1ec6e88ff726014864f625d525a9
#
_cell.length_a   1.000
_cell.length_b   1.000
_cell.length_c   1.000
_cell.angle_alpha   90.00
_cell.angle_beta   90.00
_cell.angle_gamma   90.00
#
_symmetry.space_group_name_H-M   'P 1'
#
loop_
_entity.id
_entity.type
_entity.pdbx_description
1 polymer ?
#
loop_
_entity_poly.entity_id
_entity_poly.type
_entity_poly.pdbx_seq_one_letter_code
_entity_poly.pdbx_strand_id
1 'polypeptide(L)'
;MTNKTLEHTSESVLFFLHIPKTAGSTLHKIIERQYSSDEVFTIHGVNPQKHIDEFKKWSLLDKNRIKVVKGHMNFGLHESIGKPATYITILRHPIDRAISTYYYVLRSPSHHLYEYVTSKNISLQDFVCDGLFTDMDNGQTRRLSGISVGQFPGYKEVKFGECYPELLEQAKDNIDKNFAAIGIQEKFDESILMMKEKMNWKNCYYVKQNVSHGRVEKHEISEECRCAITQFNDLDIQLYEFVKEKIVQQIIEEESSFQKNLNKFQSYNRIYGDIVQFISVPRNYLRSFKKKIF
;
A
#
# COMPACT_ATOMS: atom_id res chain seq x y z
N MET A 1 -20.93 17.54 14.48
CA MET A 1 -20.15 16.58 15.33
C MET A 1 -18.70 16.80 14.98
N THR A 2 -17.91 17.28 15.91
CA THR A 2 -16.48 17.60 15.70
C THR A 2 -15.73 16.32 15.36
N ASN A 3 -15.20 16.23 14.14
CA ASN A 3 -14.26 15.17 13.74
C ASN A 3 -13.07 15.18 14.69
N LYS A 4 -13.05 14.25 15.63
CA LYS A 4 -11.91 14.03 16.50
C LYS A 4 -10.83 13.40 15.62
N THR A 5 -9.92 14.23 15.12
CA THR A 5 -8.74 13.77 14.37
C THR A 5 -8.02 12.75 15.25
N LEU A 6 -7.86 11.54 14.76
CA LEU A 6 -7.05 10.51 15.44
C LEU A 6 -5.59 10.98 15.39
N GLU A 7 -5.10 11.52 16.51
CA GLU A 7 -3.70 11.86 16.66
C GLU A 7 -2.93 10.58 17.03
N HIS A 8 -1.86 10.32 16.28
CA HIS A 8 -0.91 9.29 16.67
C HIS A 8 -0.19 9.73 17.95
N THR A 9 -0.54 9.12 19.08
CA THR A 9 0.15 9.34 20.34
C THR A 9 1.42 8.50 20.41
N SER A 10 2.41 8.93 21.22
CA SER A 10 3.65 8.18 21.44
C SER A 10 3.44 6.76 22.00
N GLU A 11 2.27 6.47 22.52
CA GLU A 11 1.87 5.18 23.11
C GLU A 11 1.11 4.29 22.12
N SER A 12 0.62 4.83 20.99
CA SER A 12 -0.13 4.06 20.01
C SER A 12 0.78 3.31 19.04
N VAL A 13 0.38 2.09 18.67
CA VAL A 13 1.09 1.29 17.64
C VAL A 13 0.58 1.65 16.26
N LEU A 14 1.50 1.95 15.36
CA LEU A 14 1.20 2.20 13.95
C LEU A 14 1.06 0.90 13.18
N PHE A 15 -0.05 0.71 12.49
CA PHE A 15 -0.26 -0.38 11.55
C PHE A 15 -0.20 0.16 10.12
N PHE A 16 0.82 -0.24 9.35
CA PHE A 16 0.83 -0.01 7.92
C PHE A 16 0.23 -1.23 7.22
N LEU A 17 -1.06 -1.14 6.88
CA LEU A 17 -1.77 -2.12 6.09
C LEU A 17 -1.33 -1.98 4.63
N HIS A 18 -0.41 -2.85 4.21
CA HIS A 18 0.15 -2.81 2.86
C HIS A 18 -0.76 -3.55 1.88
N ILE A 19 -1.46 -2.81 1.05
CA ILE A 19 -2.18 -3.34 -0.10
C ILE A 19 -1.18 -3.57 -1.25
N PRO A 20 -1.14 -4.77 -1.87
CA PRO A 20 -0.24 -5.03 -2.98
C PRO A 20 -0.45 -4.07 -4.17
N LYS A 21 0.64 -3.65 -4.81
CA LYS A 21 0.67 -2.83 -6.03
C LYS A 21 0.20 -1.37 -5.87
N THR A 22 0.25 -0.82 -4.67
CA THR A 22 -0.10 0.57 -4.33
C THR A 22 1.12 1.42 -3.93
N ALA A 23 2.31 1.13 -4.42
CA ALA A 23 3.59 1.76 -4.05
C ALA A 23 4.07 1.49 -2.61
N GLY A 24 3.52 0.48 -1.94
CA GLY A 24 3.86 0.14 -0.55
C GLY A 24 5.35 -0.13 -0.31
N SER A 25 6.10 -0.66 -1.28
CA SER A 25 7.56 -0.87 -1.15
C SER A 25 8.32 0.41 -0.84
N THR A 26 7.91 1.54 -1.44
CA THR A 26 8.48 2.85 -1.15
C THR A 26 8.13 3.30 0.27
N LEU A 27 6.87 3.14 0.69
CA LEU A 27 6.43 3.50 2.05
C LEU A 27 7.10 2.62 3.11
N HIS A 28 7.34 1.34 2.86
CA HIS A 28 8.14 0.48 3.75
C HIS A 28 9.51 1.09 4.05
N LYS A 29 10.22 1.57 3.03
CA LYS A 29 11.53 2.21 3.18
C LYS A 29 11.48 3.54 3.93
N ILE A 30 10.40 4.30 3.80
CA ILE A 30 10.17 5.51 4.59
C ILE A 30 9.98 5.15 6.06
N ILE A 31 9.11 4.19 6.37
CA ILE A 31 8.83 3.73 7.73
C ILE A 31 10.10 3.17 8.40
N GLU A 32 10.87 2.33 7.71
CA GLU A 32 12.12 1.75 8.23
C GLU A 32 13.17 2.78 8.67
N ARG A 33 13.05 4.03 8.21
CA ARG A 33 13.94 5.12 8.64
C ARG A 33 13.42 5.91 9.82
N GLN A 34 12.16 5.69 10.22
CA GLN A 34 11.54 6.41 11.34
C GLN A 34 11.65 5.65 12.66
N TYR A 35 11.82 4.33 12.60
CA TYR A 35 11.78 3.43 13.75
C TYR A 35 12.98 2.49 13.74
N SER A 36 13.46 2.10 14.92
CA SER A 36 14.51 1.08 15.03
C SER A 36 13.98 -0.31 14.68
N SER A 37 14.87 -1.18 14.20
CA SER A 37 14.48 -2.50 13.68
C SER A 37 13.78 -3.39 14.72
N ASP A 38 14.10 -3.24 15.99
CA ASP A 38 13.51 -3.97 17.12
C ASP A 38 12.13 -3.44 17.51
N GLU A 39 11.74 -2.24 17.06
CA GLU A 39 10.42 -1.65 17.23
C GLU A 39 9.45 -2.01 16.10
N VAL A 40 9.93 -2.70 15.03
CA VAL A 40 9.15 -2.96 13.81
C VAL A 40 8.89 -4.44 13.62
N PHE A 41 7.62 -4.84 13.59
CA PHE A 41 7.23 -6.16 13.16
C PHE A 41 6.78 -6.15 11.69
N THR A 42 7.37 -7.01 10.86
CA THR A 42 7.06 -7.07 9.43
C THR A 42 6.34 -8.36 9.05
N ILE A 43 5.16 -8.24 8.44
CA ILE A 43 4.39 -9.34 7.87
C ILE A 43 4.72 -9.43 6.39
N HIS A 44 5.55 -10.39 6.01
CA HIS A 44 5.98 -10.57 4.63
C HIS A 44 4.87 -11.14 3.75
N GLY A 45 4.90 -10.84 2.45
CA GLY A 45 3.90 -11.31 1.48
C GLY A 45 3.94 -12.81 1.21
N VAL A 46 5.08 -13.45 1.49
CA VAL A 46 5.18 -14.92 1.45
C VAL A 46 4.69 -15.48 2.77
N ASN A 47 3.60 -16.24 2.71
CA ASN A 47 2.94 -16.84 3.87
C ASN A 47 2.62 -15.83 5.02
N PRO A 48 1.84 -14.76 4.74
CA PRO A 48 1.54 -13.73 5.74
C PRO A 48 0.84 -14.28 6.98
N GLN A 49 0.03 -15.35 6.82
CA GLN A 49 -0.69 -15.98 7.91
C GLN A 49 0.27 -16.53 8.99
N LYS A 50 1.37 -17.15 8.58
CA LYS A 50 2.37 -17.65 9.53
C LYS A 50 2.92 -16.52 10.42
N HIS A 51 3.26 -15.37 9.83
CA HIS A 51 3.76 -14.22 10.60
C HIS A 51 2.68 -13.63 11.53
N ILE A 52 1.42 -13.61 11.08
CA ILE A 52 0.29 -13.15 11.91
C ILE A 52 0.08 -14.09 13.10
N ASP A 53 0.12 -15.41 12.89
CA ASP A 53 -0.04 -16.40 13.95
C ASP A 53 1.13 -16.36 14.95
N GLU A 54 2.33 -16.15 14.46
CA GLU A 54 3.50 -15.90 15.31
C GLU A 54 3.32 -14.64 16.16
N PHE A 55 2.94 -13.51 15.54
CA PHE A 55 2.68 -12.26 16.25
C PHE A 55 1.58 -12.38 17.32
N LYS A 56 0.49 -13.07 17.00
CA LYS A 56 -0.59 -13.30 17.97
C LYS A 56 -0.13 -14.05 19.21
N LYS A 57 0.82 -14.98 19.06
CA LYS A 57 1.38 -15.81 20.15
C LYS A 57 2.40 -15.08 21.02
N TRP A 58 2.92 -13.93 20.58
CA TRP A 58 3.89 -13.18 21.36
C TRP A 58 3.33 -12.77 22.71
N SER A 59 4.21 -12.74 23.73
CA SER A 59 3.87 -12.21 25.05
C SER A 59 3.50 -10.72 24.99
N LEU A 60 2.76 -10.24 25.97
CA LEU A 60 2.50 -8.80 26.08
C LEU A 60 3.79 -8.00 26.24
N LEU A 61 4.81 -8.57 26.88
CA LEU A 61 6.11 -7.93 27.05
C LEU A 61 6.81 -7.72 25.70
N ASP A 62 6.79 -8.71 24.81
CA ASP A 62 7.38 -8.61 23.50
C ASP A 62 6.61 -7.61 22.62
N LYS A 63 5.27 -7.66 22.66
CA LYS A 63 4.41 -6.71 21.95
C LYS A 63 4.57 -5.27 22.45
N ASN A 64 4.97 -5.10 23.72
CA ASN A 64 5.17 -3.77 24.30
C ASN A 64 6.31 -2.97 23.66
N ARG A 65 7.30 -3.63 23.09
CA ARG A 65 8.40 -2.97 22.36
C ARG A 65 8.00 -2.50 20.97
N ILE A 66 6.97 -3.12 20.39
CA ILE A 66 6.56 -2.83 19.01
C ILE A 66 5.87 -1.47 18.94
N LYS A 67 6.36 -0.62 18.06
CA LYS A 67 5.77 0.66 17.67
C LYS A 67 5.14 0.61 16.28
N VAL A 68 5.58 -0.31 15.43
CA VAL A 68 5.05 -0.47 14.07
C VAL A 68 4.83 -1.92 13.72
N VAL A 69 3.65 -2.23 13.22
CA VAL A 69 3.34 -3.47 12.51
C VAL A 69 3.09 -3.13 11.05
N LYS A 70 3.85 -3.69 10.12
CA LYS A 70 3.73 -3.35 8.70
C LYS A 70 3.73 -4.59 7.81
N GLY A 71 2.99 -4.53 6.70
CA GLY A 71 3.01 -5.58 5.70
C GLY A 71 1.64 -6.06 5.25
N HIS A 72 1.60 -7.29 4.77
CA HIS A 72 0.40 -7.89 4.18
C HIS A 72 -0.54 -8.42 5.26
N MET A 73 -1.47 -7.60 5.67
CA MET A 73 -2.50 -7.94 6.64
C MET A 73 -3.85 -7.39 6.19
N ASN A 74 -4.92 -7.84 6.84
CA ASN A 74 -6.22 -7.21 6.79
C ASN A 74 -6.42 -6.33 8.02
N PHE A 75 -7.39 -5.42 7.97
CA PHE A 75 -7.83 -4.65 9.14
C PHE A 75 -8.27 -5.61 10.27
N GLY A 76 -8.09 -5.20 11.52
CA GLY A 76 -8.48 -5.96 12.71
C GLY A 76 -7.32 -6.61 13.47
N LEU A 77 -6.11 -6.70 12.89
CA LEU A 77 -4.96 -7.30 13.59
C LEU A 77 -4.58 -6.55 14.89
N HIS A 78 -4.88 -5.25 14.98
CA HIS A 78 -4.61 -4.42 16.14
C HIS A 78 -5.30 -4.93 17.42
N GLU A 79 -6.41 -5.64 17.32
CA GLU A 79 -7.12 -6.23 18.47
C GLU A 79 -6.22 -7.20 19.26
N SER A 80 -5.21 -7.77 18.60
CA SER A 80 -4.27 -8.70 19.22
C SER A 80 -3.12 -8.04 19.98
N ILE A 81 -2.99 -6.69 19.96
CA ILE A 81 -1.83 -6.01 20.56
C ILE A 81 -2.08 -5.49 21.98
N GLY A 82 -3.35 -5.28 22.35
CA GLY A 82 -3.71 -4.80 23.68
C GLY A 82 -3.28 -3.36 23.99
N LYS A 83 -3.04 -2.55 22.96
CA LYS A 83 -2.63 -1.14 23.05
C LYS A 83 -3.46 -0.28 22.09
N PRO A 84 -3.54 1.04 22.32
CA PRO A 84 -4.04 1.95 21.29
C PRO A 84 -3.31 1.74 19.98
N ALA A 85 -4.04 1.78 18.89
CA ALA A 85 -3.50 1.54 17.56
C ALA A 85 -4.10 2.50 16.54
N THR A 86 -3.33 2.82 15.53
CA THR A 86 -3.81 3.56 14.38
C THR A 86 -3.25 2.96 13.09
N TYR A 87 -3.96 3.18 11.99
CA TYR A 87 -3.59 2.65 10.69
C TYR A 87 -3.16 3.74 9.72
N ILE A 88 -2.31 3.34 8.78
CA ILE A 88 -2.08 4.04 7.52
C ILE A 88 -2.14 3.04 6.37
N THR A 89 -2.54 3.51 5.19
CA THR A 89 -2.48 2.73 3.95
C THR A 89 -2.44 3.65 2.73
N ILE A 90 -2.14 3.06 1.58
CA ILE A 90 -2.23 3.72 0.27
C ILE A 90 -3.08 2.86 -0.63
N LEU A 91 -4.07 3.46 -1.28
CA LEU A 91 -4.87 2.86 -2.34
C LEU A 91 -4.28 3.18 -3.72
N ARG A 92 -4.80 2.49 -4.70
CA ARG A 92 -4.54 2.75 -6.12
C ARG A 92 -5.81 2.59 -6.91
N HIS A 93 -5.93 3.34 -8.03
CA HIS A 93 -7.05 3.16 -8.94
C HIS A 93 -7.16 1.68 -9.36
N PRO A 94 -8.32 1.03 -9.22
CA PRO A 94 -8.46 -0.42 -9.35
C PRO A 94 -7.99 -0.98 -10.69
N ILE A 95 -8.27 -0.29 -11.81
CA ILE A 95 -7.80 -0.70 -13.14
C ILE A 95 -6.26 -0.71 -13.20
N ASP A 96 -5.61 0.37 -12.75
CA ASP A 96 -4.15 0.46 -12.71
C ASP A 96 -3.52 -0.58 -11.77
N ARG A 97 -4.23 -0.93 -10.68
CA ARG A 97 -3.81 -1.97 -9.74
C ARG A 97 -3.90 -3.35 -10.37
N ALA A 98 -4.99 -3.68 -11.06
CA ALA A 98 -5.18 -4.95 -11.76
C ALA A 98 -4.10 -5.17 -12.83
N ILE A 99 -3.89 -4.18 -13.70
CA ILE A 99 -2.82 -4.19 -14.71
C ILE A 99 -1.46 -4.42 -14.02
N SER A 100 -1.16 -3.66 -12.97
CA SER A 100 0.12 -3.78 -12.24
C SER A 100 0.32 -5.15 -11.61
N THR A 101 -0.75 -5.78 -11.14
CA THR A 101 -0.72 -7.12 -10.55
C THR A 101 -0.43 -8.18 -11.60
N TYR A 102 -1.14 -8.16 -12.70
CA TYR A 102 -0.92 -9.08 -13.83
C TYR A 102 0.54 -9.03 -14.33
N TYR A 103 1.04 -7.84 -14.64
CA TYR A 103 2.43 -7.68 -15.08
C TYR A 103 3.48 -8.00 -14.00
N TYR A 104 3.11 -7.91 -12.72
CA TYR A 104 3.96 -8.39 -11.64
C TYR A 104 4.05 -9.90 -11.64
N VAL A 105 2.93 -10.60 -11.79
CA VAL A 105 2.91 -12.07 -11.90
C VAL A 105 3.77 -12.53 -13.05
N LEU A 106 3.61 -11.93 -14.25
CA LEU A 106 4.38 -12.27 -15.45
C LEU A 106 5.91 -12.09 -15.30
N ARG A 107 6.35 -11.24 -14.37
CA ARG A 107 7.79 -10.96 -14.16
C ARG A 107 8.36 -11.59 -12.90
N SER A 108 7.57 -12.34 -12.16
CA SER A 108 7.97 -12.87 -10.85
C SER A 108 7.91 -14.39 -10.84
N PRO A 109 8.98 -15.10 -11.26
CA PRO A 109 8.99 -16.58 -11.29
C PRO A 109 8.68 -17.24 -9.95
N SER A 110 8.91 -16.54 -8.84
CA SER A 110 8.59 -17.02 -7.49
C SER A 110 7.11 -16.82 -7.10
N HIS A 111 6.31 -16.16 -7.92
CA HIS A 111 4.89 -15.97 -7.64
C HIS A 111 4.11 -17.26 -7.93
N HIS A 112 3.23 -17.67 -7.02
CA HIS A 112 2.49 -18.94 -7.11
C HIS A 112 1.62 -19.08 -8.39
N LEU A 113 1.21 -17.97 -9.02
CA LEU A 113 0.47 -17.97 -10.28
C LEU A 113 1.36 -17.82 -11.53
N TYR A 114 2.68 -17.65 -11.37
CA TYR A 114 3.57 -17.40 -12.50
C TYR A 114 3.49 -18.49 -13.56
N GLU A 115 3.68 -19.74 -13.15
CA GLU A 115 3.64 -20.89 -14.06
C GLU A 115 2.29 -21.03 -14.75
N TYR A 116 1.20 -20.89 -14.00
CA TYR A 116 -0.15 -20.94 -14.55
C TYR A 116 -0.38 -19.88 -15.63
N VAL A 117 -0.05 -18.63 -15.34
CA VAL A 117 -0.28 -17.50 -16.26
C VAL A 117 0.61 -17.59 -17.49
N THR A 118 1.88 -17.97 -17.33
CA THR A 118 2.85 -18.00 -18.43
C THR A 118 2.69 -19.24 -19.32
N SER A 119 2.50 -20.44 -18.73
CA SER A 119 2.39 -21.67 -19.51
C SER A 119 1.10 -21.77 -20.34
N LYS A 120 0.01 -21.18 -19.82
CA LYS A 120 -1.29 -21.13 -20.51
C LYS A 120 -1.51 -19.86 -21.31
N ASN A 121 -0.55 -18.95 -21.30
CA ASN A 121 -0.65 -17.64 -21.96
C ASN A 121 -1.94 -16.89 -21.60
N ILE A 122 -2.28 -16.87 -20.30
CA ILE A 122 -3.51 -16.26 -19.80
C ILE A 122 -3.49 -14.75 -20.07
N SER A 123 -4.53 -14.22 -20.68
CA SER A 123 -4.68 -12.78 -20.92
C SER A 123 -4.95 -12.00 -19.62
N LEU A 124 -4.79 -10.67 -19.64
CA LEU A 124 -5.17 -9.83 -18.51
C LEU A 124 -6.67 -9.98 -18.17
N GLN A 125 -7.53 -10.05 -19.18
CA GLN A 125 -8.97 -10.22 -19.00
C GLN A 125 -9.28 -11.56 -18.33
N ASP A 126 -8.72 -12.66 -18.83
CA ASP A 126 -8.92 -13.98 -18.24
C ASP A 126 -8.36 -14.06 -16.82
N PHE A 127 -7.18 -13.46 -16.59
CA PHE A 127 -6.58 -13.37 -15.24
C PHE A 127 -7.48 -12.68 -14.21
N VAL A 128 -8.25 -11.69 -14.64
CA VAL A 128 -9.22 -11.00 -13.77
C VAL A 128 -10.46 -11.85 -13.55
N CYS A 129 -10.91 -12.61 -14.57
CA CYS A 129 -12.18 -13.32 -14.56
C CYS A 129 -12.10 -14.75 -14.00
N ASP A 130 -10.92 -15.39 -13.98
CA ASP A 130 -10.78 -16.82 -13.70
C ASP A 130 -11.01 -17.22 -12.22
N GLY A 131 -11.10 -16.24 -11.33
CA GLY A 131 -11.38 -16.46 -9.92
C GLY A 131 -10.24 -17.07 -9.09
N LEU A 132 -9.07 -17.30 -9.68
CA LEU A 132 -7.93 -17.91 -8.98
C LEU A 132 -7.22 -16.95 -8.04
N PHE A 133 -7.38 -15.67 -8.25
CA PHE A 133 -6.74 -14.64 -7.44
C PHE A 133 -7.76 -13.65 -6.88
N THR A 134 -8.26 -13.95 -5.70
CA THR A 134 -9.29 -13.13 -5.02
C THR A 134 -8.90 -11.67 -4.82
N ASP A 135 -7.61 -11.32 -4.91
CA ASP A 135 -7.13 -9.93 -4.88
C ASP A 135 -7.59 -9.12 -6.11
N MET A 136 -8.07 -9.80 -7.17
CA MET A 136 -8.68 -9.19 -8.36
C MET A 136 -10.17 -8.87 -8.21
N ASP A 137 -10.79 -9.27 -7.10
CA ASP A 137 -12.18 -9.01 -6.76
C ASP A 137 -12.25 -8.13 -5.51
N ASN A 138 -12.36 -6.82 -5.71
CA ASN A 138 -12.47 -5.82 -4.64
C ASN A 138 -11.39 -5.97 -3.55
N GLY A 139 -10.15 -6.25 -3.96
CA GLY A 139 -9.06 -6.62 -3.06
C GLY A 139 -8.66 -5.55 -2.04
N GLN A 140 -8.88 -4.26 -2.33
CA GLN A 140 -8.64 -3.17 -1.40
C GLN A 140 -9.76 -3.10 -0.35
N THR A 141 -11.00 -3.16 -0.80
CA THR A 141 -12.20 -3.18 0.07
C THR A 141 -12.16 -4.37 1.02
N ARG A 142 -11.87 -5.56 0.52
CA ARG A 142 -11.72 -6.79 1.33
C ARG A 142 -10.72 -6.61 2.48
N ARG A 143 -9.57 -6.00 2.21
CA ARG A 143 -8.54 -5.79 3.23
C ARG A 143 -8.95 -4.76 4.25
N LEU A 144 -9.58 -3.69 3.83
CA LEU A 144 -9.98 -2.57 4.70
C LEU A 144 -11.25 -2.84 5.49
N SER A 145 -12.15 -3.69 4.97
CA SER A 145 -13.31 -4.16 5.74
C SER A 145 -12.93 -5.14 6.87
N GLY A 146 -11.73 -5.72 6.82
CA GLY A 146 -11.29 -6.74 7.78
C GLY A 146 -11.74 -8.15 7.42
N ILE A 147 -12.43 -8.33 6.28
CA ILE A 147 -12.82 -9.63 5.80
C ILE A 147 -11.63 -10.34 5.15
N SER A 148 -11.43 -11.57 5.56
CA SER A 148 -10.33 -12.38 5.13
C SER A 148 -10.36 -12.68 3.63
N VAL A 149 -9.21 -12.58 3.01
CA VAL A 149 -8.93 -13.14 1.69
C VAL A 149 -8.54 -14.61 1.92
N GLY A 150 -9.53 -15.45 2.24
CA GLY A 150 -9.39 -16.91 2.19
C GLY A 150 -8.47 -17.61 3.20
N GLN A 151 -7.90 -16.94 4.22
CA GLN A 151 -6.88 -17.57 5.07
C GLN A 151 -6.96 -17.23 6.57
N PHE A 152 -7.97 -16.51 7.06
CA PHE A 152 -8.06 -16.17 8.47
C PHE A 152 -9.17 -16.96 9.18
N PRO A 153 -8.85 -17.79 10.18
CA PRO A 153 -9.88 -18.45 10.98
C PRO A 153 -10.74 -17.40 11.72
N GLY A 154 -12.06 -17.52 11.58
CA GLY A 154 -13.02 -16.71 12.34
C GLY A 154 -13.74 -15.60 11.57
N TYR A 155 -13.31 -15.27 10.35
CA TYR A 155 -14.05 -14.38 9.47
C TYR A 155 -14.84 -15.16 8.42
N LYS A 156 -16.03 -14.66 8.01
CA LYS A 156 -16.79 -15.27 6.91
C LYS A 156 -15.97 -15.17 5.63
N GLU A 157 -15.62 -16.30 5.06
CA GLU A 157 -14.94 -16.35 3.77
C GLU A 157 -15.90 -15.86 2.68
N VAL A 158 -15.55 -14.73 2.04
CA VAL A 158 -16.28 -14.21 0.88
C VAL A 158 -15.58 -14.72 -0.36
N LYS A 159 -16.23 -15.57 -1.13
CA LYS A 159 -15.68 -16.14 -2.36
C LYS A 159 -15.49 -15.07 -3.43
N PHE A 160 -14.74 -15.41 -4.47
CA PHE A 160 -14.57 -14.58 -5.64
C PHE A 160 -15.93 -14.32 -6.30
N GLY A 161 -16.21 -13.06 -6.64
CA GLY A 161 -17.50 -12.63 -7.21
C GLY A 161 -18.65 -12.48 -6.22
N GLU A 162 -18.44 -12.76 -4.93
CA GLU A 162 -19.48 -12.70 -3.90
C GLU A 162 -19.35 -11.49 -2.95
N CYS A 163 -18.58 -10.47 -3.34
CA CYS A 163 -18.52 -9.23 -2.56
C CYS A 163 -19.89 -8.52 -2.54
N TYR A 164 -20.25 -7.99 -1.38
CA TYR A 164 -21.53 -7.33 -1.16
C TYR A 164 -21.32 -5.89 -0.62
N PRO A 165 -22.31 -4.97 -0.83
CA PRO A 165 -22.13 -3.54 -0.54
C PRO A 165 -21.73 -3.20 0.90
N GLU A 166 -22.16 -3.99 1.88
CA GLU A 166 -21.85 -3.76 3.29
C GLU A 166 -20.33 -3.84 3.58
N LEU A 167 -19.56 -4.54 2.74
CA LEU A 167 -18.11 -4.55 2.83
C LEU A 167 -17.50 -3.18 2.58
N LEU A 168 -18.08 -2.43 1.64
CA LEU A 168 -17.64 -1.07 1.34
C LEU A 168 -17.92 -0.14 2.53
N GLU A 169 -19.13 -0.21 3.09
CA GLU A 169 -19.50 0.60 4.24
C GLU A 169 -18.63 0.26 5.46
N GLN A 170 -18.36 -1.02 5.68
CA GLN A 170 -17.43 -1.46 6.73
C GLN A 170 -16.00 -0.91 6.50
N ALA A 171 -15.51 -0.93 5.25
CA ALA A 171 -14.20 -0.38 4.91
C ALA A 171 -14.13 1.14 5.15
N LYS A 172 -15.17 1.89 4.75
CA LYS A 172 -15.28 3.33 5.01
C LYS A 172 -15.32 3.64 6.51
N ASP A 173 -16.12 2.91 7.25
CA ASP A 173 -16.23 3.02 8.71
C ASP A 173 -14.87 2.76 9.40
N ASN A 174 -14.16 1.72 8.99
CA ASN A 174 -12.84 1.40 9.52
C ASN A 174 -11.84 2.53 9.22
N ILE A 175 -11.88 3.08 8.00
CA ILE A 175 -11.04 4.21 7.60
C ILE A 175 -11.32 5.41 8.51
N ASP A 176 -12.56 5.78 8.70
CA ASP A 176 -12.95 6.96 9.47
C ASP A 176 -12.61 6.85 10.95
N LYS A 177 -12.69 5.64 11.50
CA LYS A 177 -12.50 5.39 12.95
C LYS A 177 -11.10 5.02 13.35
N ASN A 178 -10.26 4.48 12.42
CA ASN A 178 -9.01 3.83 12.81
C ASN A 178 -7.78 4.29 12.01
N PHE A 179 -7.96 5.03 10.91
CA PHE A 179 -6.84 5.46 10.10
C PHE A 179 -6.48 6.92 10.40
N ALA A 180 -5.23 7.14 10.84
CA ALA A 180 -4.71 8.49 11.01
C ALA A 180 -4.44 9.18 9.66
N ALA A 181 -4.08 8.40 8.65
CA ALA A 181 -3.93 8.88 7.27
C ALA A 181 -4.13 7.76 6.26
N ILE A 182 -4.75 8.10 5.14
CA ILE A 182 -4.90 7.24 3.97
C ILE A 182 -4.46 8.01 2.74
N GLY A 183 -3.73 7.37 1.83
CA GLY A 183 -3.22 7.98 0.62
C GLY A 183 -3.72 7.28 -0.64
N ILE A 184 -3.44 7.90 -1.80
CA ILE A 184 -3.58 7.28 -3.11
C ILE A 184 -2.28 7.34 -3.87
N GLN A 185 -1.98 6.29 -4.63
CA GLN A 185 -0.70 6.15 -5.33
C GLN A 185 -0.50 7.24 -6.40
N GLU A 186 -1.58 7.70 -7.02
CA GLU A 186 -1.59 8.75 -8.04
C GLU A 186 -1.25 10.14 -7.48
N LYS A 187 -1.40 10.32 -6.16
CA LYS A 187 -1.00 11.50 -5.38
C LYS A 187 -0.04 11.09 -4.25
N PHE A 188 1.04 10.40 -4.63
CA PHE A 188 1.95 9.79 -3.64
C PHE A 188 2.69 10.84 -2.82
N ASP A 189 3.17 11.92 -3.43
CA ASP A 189 3.88 12.99 -2.72
C ASP A 189 2.97 13.66 -1.69
N GLU A 190 1.73 14.00 -2.08
CA GLU A 190 0.72 14.56 -1.19
C GLU A 190 0.39 13.59 -0.06
N SER A 191 0.19 12.31 -0.39
CA SER A 191 -0.09 11.26 0.58
C SER A 191 1.03 11.10 1.61
N ILE A 192 2.29 11.12 1.17
CA ILE A 192 3.44 11.04 2.08
C ILE A 192 3.58 12.30 2.93
N LEU A 193 3.29 13.48 2.39
CA LEU A 193 3.35 14.73 3.16
C LEU A 193 2.30 14.72 4.28
N MET A 194 1.07 14.31 3.99
CA MET A 194 -0.01 14.15 4.98
C MET A 194 0.37 13.12 6.06
N MET A 195 0.90 11.96 5.67
CA MET A 195 1.37 10.94 6.62
C MET A 195 2.52 11.46 7.48
N LYS A 196 3.46 12.21 6.88
CA LYS A 196 4.58 12.84 7.59
C LYS A 196 4.09 13.75 8.71
N GLU A 197 3.10 14.58 8.45
CA GLU A 197 2.52 15.51 9.42
C GLU A 197 1.79 14.75 10.54
N LYS A 198 0.89 13.83 10.18
CA LYS A 198 0.11 13.03 11.14
C LYS A 198 0.97 12.14 12.03
N MET A 199 2.07 11.58 11.50
CA MET A 199 2.97 10.69 12.21
C MET A 199 4.17 11.42 12.83
N ASN A 200 4.29 12.73 12.64
CA ASN A 200 5.45 13.52 13.04
C ASN A 200 6.79 12.94 12.53
N TRP A 201 6.79 12.41 11.30
CA TRP A 201 7.99 11.84 10.70
C TRP A 201 8.96 12.91 10.24
N LYS A 202 10.26 12.66 10.38
CA LYS A 202 11.30 13.66 10.04
C LYS A 202 11.68 13.64 8.58
N ASN A 203 12.26 12.55 8.10
CA ASN A 203 12.81 12.41 6.75
C ASN A 203 11.99 11.40 5.94
N CYS A 204 11.11 11.91 5.06
CA CYS A 204 10.25 11.10 4.20
C CYS A 204 10.66 11.11 2.71
N TYR A 205 11.83 11.69 2.37
CA TYR A 205 12.30 11.66 0.98
C TYR A 205 12.57 10.23 0.52
N TYR A 206 12.34 9.96 -0.76
CA TYR A 206 12.37 8.61 -1.29
C TYR A 206 12.86 8.56 -2.73
N VAL A 207 13.33 7.38 -3.13
CA VAL A 207 13.49 6.98 -4.53
C VAL A 207 12.41 5.96 -4.83
N LYS A 208 11.69 6.13 -5.95
CA LYS A 208 10.64 5.20 -6.37
C LYS A 208 11.21 3.78 -6.49
N GLN A 209 10.61 2.85 -5.78
CA GLN A 209 10.98 1.44 -5.82
C GLN A 209 10.11 0.71 -6.86
N ASN A 210 10.68 -0.29 -7.53
CA ASN A 210 9.94 -1.21 -8.41
C ASN A 210 9.14 -0.49 -9.52
N VAL A 211 9.74 0.46 -10.21
CA VAL A 211 9.12 1.09 -11.39
C VAL A 211 8.92 0.02 -12.47
N SER A 212 7.68 -0.22 -12.86
CA SER A 212 7.37 -1.21 -13.90
C SER A 212 7.61 -0.61 -15.27
N HIS A 213 8.47 -1.24 -16.06
CA HIS A 213 8.67 -0.92 -17.48
C HIS A 213 7.91 -1.93 -18.36
N GLY A 214 7.45 -1.51 -19.54
CA GLY A 214 6.85 -2.38 -20.55
C GLY A 214 5.48 -2.98 -20.18
N ARG A 215 4.72 -2.33 -19.28
CA ARG A 215 3.30 -2.65 -19.05
C ARG A 215 2.43 -1.80 -20.00
N VAL A 216 1.27 -2.32 -20.38
CA VAL A 216 0.25 -1.51 -21.04
C VAL A 216 -0.30 -0.46 -20.06
N GLU A 217 -0.64 0.70 -20.60
CA GLU A 217 -1.33 1.74 -19.85
C GLU A 217 -2.86 1.48 -19.86
N LYS A 218 -3.58 2.04 -18.91
CA LYS A 218 -5.03 1.81 -18.78
C LYS A 218 -5.86 2.24 -20.00
N HIS A 219 -5.35 3.13 -20.82
CA HIS A 219 -6.02 3.55 -22.04
C HIS A 219 -5.75 2.62 -23.24
N GLU A 220 -4.81 1.69 -23.11
CA GLU A 220 -4.41 0.74 -24.15
C GLU A 220 -5.12 -0.62 -24.02
N ILE A 221 -5.79 -0.88 -22.88
CA ILE A 221 -6.57 -2.12 -22.71
C ILE A 221 -7.89 -2.03 -23.45
N SER A 222 -8.38 -3.18 -23.93
CA SER A 222 -9.69 -3.25 -24.62
C SER A 222 -10.84 -2.84 -23.68
N GLU A 223 -11.96 -2.43 -24.27
CA GLU A 223 -13.13 -2.05 -23.48
C GLU A 223 -13.71 -3.27 -22.73
N GLU A 224 -13.66 -4.46 -23.33
CA GLU A 224 -14.11 -5.71 -22.67
C GLU A 224 -13.26 -6.00 -21.42
N CYS A 225 -11.93 -5.83 -21.53
CA CYS A 225 -11.04 -6.00 -20.39
C CYS A 225 -11.31 -4.95 -19.29
N ARG A 226 -11.57 -3.69 -19.70
CA ARG A 226 -11.95 -2.62 -18.77
C ARG A 226 -13.24 -2.94 -18.05
N CYS A 227 -14.27 -3.38 -18.77
CA CYS A 227 -15.55 -3.79 -18.19
C CYS A 227 -15.38 -4.94 -17.20
N ALA A 228 -14.58 -5.97 -17.55
CA ALA A 228 -14.30 -7.08 -16.65
C ALA A 228 -13.63 -6.62 -15.34
N ILE A 229 -12.59 -5.79 -15.44
CA ILE A 229 -11.93 -5.24 -14.24
C ILE A 229 -12.91 -4.42 -13.40
N THR A 230 -13.73 -3.58 -14.03
CA THR A 230 -14.72 -2.74 -13.36
C THR A 230 -15.77 -3.59 -12.64
N GLN A 231 -16.27 -4.63 -13.29
CA GLN A 231 -17.28 -5.53 -12.71
C GLN A 231 -16.81 -6.20 -11.41
N PHE A 232 -15.57 -6.69 -11.38
CA PHE A 232 -15.01 -7.35 -10.19
C PHE A 232 -14.39 -6.37 -9.18
N ASN A 233 -14.34 -5.08 -9.46
CA ASN A 233 -13.73 -4.08 -8.58
C ASN A 233 -14.62 -2.85 -8.38
N ASP A 234 -15.93 -3.01 -8.46
CA ASP A 234 -16.85 -1.89 -8.34
C ASP A 234 -16.85 -1.26 -6.94
N LEU A 235 -16.73 -2.07 -5.90
CA LEU A 235 -16.59 -1.57 -4.53
C LEU A 235 -15.22 -0.90 -4.32
N ASP A 236 -14.17 -1.42 -4.94
CA ASP A 236 -12.84 -0.79 -4.90
C ASP A 236 -12.85 0.57 -5.61
N ILE A 237 -13.61 0.72 -6.71
CA ILE A 237 -13.76 2.00 -7.42
C ILE A 237 -14.47 3.02 -6.52
N GLN A 238 -15.57 2.64 -5.90
CA GLN A 238 -16.30 3.49 -4.97
C GLN A 238 -15.46 3.87 -3.74
N LEU A 239 -14.70 2.92 -3.19
CA LEU A 239 -13.77 3.16 -2.09
C LEU A 239 -12.65 4.11 -2.47
N TYR A 240 -12.09 3.94 -3.67
CA TYR A 240 -11.04 4.82 -4.20
C TYR A 240 -11.53 6.25 -4.36
N GLU A 241 -12.71 6.47 -4.95
CA GLU A 241 -13.28 7.81 -5.10
C GLU A 241 -13.58 8.44 -3.73
N PHE A 242 -14.15 7.68 -2.78
CA PHE A 242 -14.35 8.15 -1.40
C PHE A 242 -13.04 8.65 -0.75
N VAL A 243 -11.95 7.89 -0.89
CA VAL A 243 -10.65 8.29 -0.33
C VAL A 243 -10.07 9.48 -1.07
N LYS A 244 -10.20 9.52 -2.39
CA LYS A 244 -9.73 10.62 -3.23
C LYS A 244 -10.42 11.93 -2.88
N GLU A 245 -11.74 11.91 -2.64
CA GLU A 245 -12.50 13.07 -2.18
C GLU A 245 -12.00 13.56 -0.82
N LYS A 246 -11.76 12.66 0.15
CA LYS A 246 -11.19 13.02 1.45
C LYS A 246 -9.83 13.70 1.34
N ILE A 247 -8.94 13.17 0.50
CA ILE A 247 -7.61 13.76 0.26
C ILE A 247 -7.74 15.15 -0.36
N VAL A 248 -8.62 15.31 -1.35
CA VAL A 248 -8.85 16.61 -1.99
C VAL A 248 -9.42 17.61 -0.99
N GLN A 249 -10.39 17.21 -0.18
CA GLN A 249 -10.96 18.07 0.86
C GLN A 249 -9.91 18.50 1.87
N GLN A 250 -9.08 17.59 2.36
CA GLN A 250 -8.00 17.92 3.29
C GLN A 250 -6.99 18.89 2.69
N ILE A 251 -6.62 18.72 1.41
CA ILE A 251 -5.72 19.64 0.71
C ILE A 251 -6.34 21.04 0.60
N ILE A 252 -7.66 21.13 0.34
CA ILE A 252 -8.38 22.41 0.24
C ILE A 252 -8.41 23.10 1.60
N GLU A 253 -8.68 22.40 2.67
CA GLU A 253 -8.74 22.96 4.04
C GLU A 253 -7.39 23.53 4.51
N GLU A 254 -6.27 22.94 4.10
CA GLU A 254 -4.92 23.39 4.43
C GLU A 254 -4.34 24.43 3.44
N GLU A 255 -5.00 24.65 2.32
CA GLU A 255 -4.82 25.58 1.19
C GLU A 255 -3.38 26.03 0.84
N SER A 256 -3.01 27.26 1.19
CA SER A 256 -1.75 27.87 0.73
C SER A 256 -0.50 27.28 1.39
N SER A 257 -0.62 26.80 2.63
CA SER A 257 0.50 26.19 3.37
C SER A 257 0.84 24.81 2.82
N PHE A 258 -0.16 23.99 2.50
CA PHE A 258 0.04 22.65 1.96
C PHE A 258 0.76 22.70 0.61
N GLN A 259 0.31 23.55 -0.33
CA GLN A 259 0.94 23.64 -1.66
C GLN A 259 2.41 24.11 -1.57
N LYS A 260 2.70 25.05 -0.68
CA LYS A 260 4.08 25.51 -0.43
C LYS A 260 4.95 24.38 0.13
N ASN A 261 4.42 23.61 1.09
CA ASN A 261 5.10 22.45 1.69
C ASN A 261 5.31 21.34 0.66
N LEU A 262 4.33 21.09 -0.20
CA LEU A 262 4.43 20.10 -1.28
C LEU A 262 5.51 20.45 -2.29
N ASN A 263 5.54 21.70 -2.77
CA ASN A 263 6.56 22.16 -3.70
C ASN A 263 7.98 22.04 -3.10
N LYS A 264 8.12 22.40 -1.82
CA LYS A 264 9.36 22.24 -1.08
C LYS A 264 9.75 20.77 -0.93
N PHE A 265 8.80 19.91 -0.55
CA PHE A 265 9.01 18.48 -0.44
C PHE A 265 9.47 17.85 -1.76
N GLN A 266 8.80 18.16 -2.87
CA GLN A 266 9.14 17.65 -4.20
C GLN A 266 10.54 18.10 -4.65
N SER A 267 10.91 19.35 -4.36
CA SER A 267 12.24 19.87 -4.67
C SER A 267 13.34 19.12 -3.91
N TYR A 268 13.17 18.94 -2.62
CA TYR A 268 14.11 18.16 -1.81
C TYR A 268 14.12 16.68 -2.15
N ASN A 269 12.97 16.12 -2.50
CA ASN A 269 12.88 14.71 -2.91
C ASN A 269 13.67 14.43 -4.20
N ARG A 270 13.66 15.38 -5.15
CA ARG A 270 14.49 15.31 -6.36
C ARG A 270 15.97 15.32 -6.01
N ILE A 271 16.41 16.28 -5.19
CA ILE A 271 17.82 16.36 -4.73
C ILE A 271 18.23 15.07 -4.02
N TYR A 272 17.36 14.53 -3.16
CA TYR A 272 17.61 13.25 -2.50
C TYR A 272 17.78 12.11 -3.50
N GLY A 273 16.94 12.05 -4.54
CA GLY A 273 17.04 11.07 -5.62
C GLY A 273 18.38 11.16 -6.37
N ASP A 274 18.82 12.38 -6.72
CA ASP A 274 20.10 12.62 -7.40
C ASP A 274 21.29 12.18 -6.54
N ILE A 275 21.26 12.48 -5.24
CA ILE A 275 22.30 12.06 -4.28
C ILE A 275 22.36 10.53 -4.19
N VAL A 276 21.22 9.86 -4.03
CA VAL A 276 21.18 8.39 -3.92
C VAL A 276 21.67 7.76 -5.21
N GLN A 277 21.28 8.27 -6.37
CA GLN A 277 21.75 7.79 -7.66
C GLN A 277 23.29 7.97 -7.79
N PHE A 278 23.82 9.13 -7.41
CA PHE A 278 25.26 9.40 -7.42
C PHE A 278 26.04 8.44 -6.52
N ILE A 279 25.55 8.17 -5.30
CA ILE A 279 26.19 7.24 -4.36
C ILE A 279 26.12 5.78 -4.85
N SER A 280 25.06 5.42 -5.57
CA SER A 280 24.85 4.06 -6.09
C SER A 280 25.70 3.73 -7.33
N VAL A 281 26.32 4.74 -7.97
CA VAL A 281 27.25 4.50 -9.10
C VAL A 281 28.49 3.76 -8.60
N PRO A 282 28.84 2.58 -9.14
CA PRO A 282 30.01 1.84 -8.72
C PRO A 282 31.28 2.68 -8.89
N ARG A 283 32.13 2.76 -7.85
CA ARG A 283 33.39 3.53 -7.86
C ARG A 283 34.30 3.24 -9.08
N ASN A 284 34.14 2.06 -9.67
CA ASN A 284 34.88 1.67 -10.87
C ASN A 284 34.45 2.48 -12.12
N TYR A 285 33.19 2.92 -12.21
CA TYR A 285 32.72 3.78 -13.30
C TYR A 285 33.30 5.21 -13.20
N LEU A 286 33.40 5.74 -11.99
CA LEU A 286 33.98 7.07 -11.76
C LEU A 286 35.49 7.11 -12.09
N ARG A 287 36.21 5.99 -11.93
CA ARG A 287 37.61 5.86 -12.33
C ARG A 287 37.79 5.81 -13.86
N SER A 288 36.86 5.22 -14.59
CA SER A 288 36.92 5.14 -16.06
C SER A 288 36.61 6.50 -16.71
N PHE A 289 35.74 7.33 -16.11
CA PHE A 289 35.48 8.70 -16.58
C PHE A 289 36.69 9.63 -16.36
N LYS A 290 37.39 9.52 -15.21
CA LYS A 290 38.64 10.28 -14.99
C LYS A 290 39.75 9.94 -15.97
N LYS A 291 39.83 8.68 -16.48
CA LYS A 291 40.82 8.28 -17.47
C LYS A 291 40.51 8.74 -18.91
N LYS A 292 39.30 9.24 -19.18
CA LYS A 292 38.91 9.76 -20.51
C LYS A 292 38.95 11.29 -20.62
N ILE A 293 39.21 11.97 -19.51
CA ILE A 293 39.24 13.46 -19.48
C ILE A 293 40.66 13.99 -19.19
N PHE A 294 41.59 13.13 -18.80
CA PHE A 294 43.03 13.36 -18.66
C PHE A 294 43.76 12.25 -19.40
#